data_c3f69c056b3ad7612b3722cb8a959528
#
_entry.id   c3f69c056b3ad7612b3722cb8a959528
#
_cell.length_a   1.000
_cell.length_b   1.000
_cell.length_c   1.000
_cell.angle_alpha   90.00
_cell.angle_beta   90.00
_cell.angle_gamma   90.00
#
_symmetry.space_group_name_H-M   'P 1'
#
loop_
_entity.id
_entity.type
_entity.pdbx_description
1 polymer ?
#
loop_
_entity_poly.entity_id
_entity_poly.type
_entity_poly.pdbx_seq_one_letter_code
_entity_poly.pdbx_strand_id
1 'polypeptide(L)'
;MSLARLVAFAAAAAVLAAAPGPSVVFVVSRSLVKGRRAGLGAAVGDNCGKLLQLLAVAAGAGLVLEQSVVVFEAVKLVGAAYLVYLGAQSIRHRRQLGAVLGSPPTHLREGRDVWEGVVVGASNPKGALIMTALLPQFVDPAAGAVGLQVLALGGIFLALTLAADCAWAVGAGAARARLSRSPRQLSAVGAASGTALIGLGVAVAVSGRSG
;
A
#
# COMPACT_ATOMS: atom_id res chain seq x y z
N MET A 1 24.85 -3.04 15.00
CA MET A 1 23.78 -2.01 15.09
C MET A 1 23.31 -1.89 16.54
N SER A 2 23.20 -0.68 17.10
CA SER A 2 22.80 -0.48 18.51
C SER A 2 21.29 -0.62 18.70
N LEU A 3 20.86 -1.04 19.90
CA LEU A 3 19.43 -1.12 20.25
C LEU A 3 18.74 0.25 20.11
N ALA A 4 19.44 1.33 20.46
CA ALA A 4 18.91 2.69 20.32
C ALA A 4 18.55 3.04 18.86
N ARG A 5 19.39 2.67 17.89
CA ARG A 5 19.10 2.87 16.46
C ARG A 5 17.89 2.06 15.98
N LEU A 6 17.76 0.81 16.47
CA LEU A 6 16.60 -0.04 16.16
C LEU A 6 15.30 0.58 16.67
N VAL A 7 15.29 1.03 17.94
CA VAL A 7 14.13 1.66 18.55
C VAL A 7 13.76 2.96 17.85
N ALA A 8 14.76 3.81 17.55
CA ALA A 8 14.53 5.06 16.81
C ALA A 8 13.95 4.80 15.43
N PHE A 9 14.49 3.82 14.68
CA PHE A 9 13.93 3.43 13.39
C PHE A 9 12.50 2.89 13.52
N ALA A 10 12.26 1.99 14.47
CA ALA A 10 10.93 1.40 14.68
C ALA A 10 9.88 2.48 15.02
N ALA A 11 10.24 3.48 15.85
CA ALA A 11 9.37 4.59 16.17
C ALA A 11 9.05 5.46 14.93
N ALA A 12 10.07 5.83 14.15
CA ALA A 12 9.88 6.58 12.91
C ALA A 12 9.06 5.78 11.90
N ALA A 13 9.37 4.49 11.73
CA ALA A 13 8.66 3.57 10.84
C ALA A 13 7.19 3.39 11.26
N ALA A 14 6.89 3.31 12.57
CA ALA A 14 5.52 3.20 13.07
C ALA A 14 4.68 4.43 12.73
N VAL A 15 5.22 5.64 12.91
CA VAL A 15 4.55 6.89 12.55
C VAL A 15 4.28 6.92 11.05
N LEU A 16 5.27 6.56 10.24
CA LEU A 16 5.13 6.53 8.79
C LEU A 16 4.17 5.43 8.32
N ALA A 17 4.18 4.25 8.95
CA ALA A 17 3.26 3.16 8.64
C ALA A 17 1.80 3.56 8.93
N ALA A 18 1.55 4.25 10.05
CA ALA A 18 0.22 4.70 10.43
C ALA A 18 -0.32 5.81 9.52
N ALA A 19 0.56 6.63 8.93
CA ALA A 19 0.16 7.74 8.07
C ALA A 19 -0.53 7.23 6.77
N PRO A 20 -1.76 7.67 6.48
CA PRO A 20 -2.48 7.21 5.30
C PRO A 20 -1.75 7.60 4.00
N GLY A 21 -1.58 6.62 3.13
CA GLY A 21 -0.95 6.76 1.81
C GLY A 21 -1.66 5.86 0.79
N PRO A 22 -1.06 5.67 -0.40
CA PRO A 22 -1.65 4.87 -1.48
C PRO A 22 -2.11 3.48 -1.04
N SER A 23 -1.28 2.75 -0.30
CA SER A 23 -1.61 1.43 0.25
C SER A 23 -2.84 1.45 1.15
N VAL A 24 -2.89 2.37 2.13
CA VAL A 24 -4.01 2.47 3.07
C VAL A 24 -5.31 2.77 2.33
N VAL A 25 -5.30 3.76 1.40
CA VAL A 25 -6.49 4.10 0.61
C VAL A 25 -6.95 2.91 -0.22
N PHE A 26 -6.02 2.16 -0.83
CA PHE A 26 -6.35 0.96 -1.59
C PHE A 26 -6.96 -0.13 -0.69
N VAL A 27 -6.33 -0.47 0.44
CA VAL A 27 -6.79 -1.49 1.40
C VAL A 27 -8.16 -1.14 1.98
N VAL A 28 -8.35 0.11 2.42
CA VAL A 28 -9.63 0.62 2.92
C VAL A 28 -10.70 0.53 1.85
N SER A 29 -10.40 0.96 0.62
CA SER A 29 -11.31 0.87 -0.52
C SER A 29 -11.76 -0.58 -0.78
N ARG A 30 -10.84 -1.54 -0.77
CA ARG A 30 -11.15 -2.97 -0.94
C ARG A 30 -12.02 -3.50 0.20
N SER A 31 -11.71 -3.12 1.44
CA SER A 31 -12.51 -3.51 2.61
C SER A 31 -13.93 -2.96 2.56
N LEU A 32 -14.08 -1.69 2.19
CA LEU A 32 -15.40 -1.04 2.09
C LEU A 32 -16.24 -1.62 0.94
N VAL A 33 -15.62 -1.88 -0.22
CA VAL A 33 -16.32 -2.31 -1.42
C VAL A 33 -16.58 -3.81 -1.42
N LYS A 34 -15.57 -4.65 -1.12
CA LYS A 34 -15.64 -6.11 -1.23
C LYS A 34 -15.71 -6.83 0.13
N GLY A 35 -15.46 -6.12 1.23
CA GLY A 35 -15.48 -6.65 2.58
C GLY A 35 -14.10 -6.94 3.16
N ARG A 36 -14.07 -7.27 4.47
CA ARG A 36 -12.86 -7.43 5.27
C ARG A 36 -11.84 -8.40 4.66
N ARG A 37 -12.28 -9.54 4.12
CA ARG A 37 -11.36 -10.54 3.54
C ARG A 37 -10.59 -9.98 2.35
N ALA A 38 -11.27 -9.26 1.46
CA ALA A 38 -10.65 -8.61 0.31
C ALA A 38 -9.64 -7.53 0.75
N GLY A 39 -9.97 -6.75 1.79
CA GLY A 39 -9.04 -5.78 2.36
C GLY A 39 -7.80 -6.42 2.97
N LEU A 40 -7.96 -7.52 3.72
CA LEU A 40 -6.83 -8.28 4.28
C LEU A 40 -5.97 -8.90 3.16
N GLY A 41 -6.58 -9.46 2.12
CA GLY A 41 -5.86 -9.95 0.94
C GLY A 41 -5.06 -8.83 0.25
N ALA A 42 -5.68 -7.65 0.11
CA ALA A 42 -5.02 -6.47 -0.43
C ALA A 42 -3.83 -6.01 0.43
N ALA A 43 -3.96 -6.03 1.78
CA ALA A 43 -2.89 -5.69 2.70
C ALA A 43 -1.70 -6.66 2.62
N VAL A 44 -1.98 -7.96 2.54
CA VAL A 44 -0.93 -8.98 2.35
C VAL A 44 -0.24 -8.78 1.00
N GLY A 45 -1.00 -8.59 -0.08
CA GLY A 45 -0.44 -8.33 -1.40
C GLY A 45 0.43 -7.07 -1.43
N ASP A 46 -0.05 -5.96 -0.88
CA ASP A 46 0.71 -4.71 -0.79
C ASP A 46 2.04 -4.90 -0.03
N ASN A 47 2.01 -5.69 1.04
CA ASN A 47 3.21 -6.00 1.80
C ASN A 47 4.19 -6.89 1.02
N CYS A 48 3.69 -7.85 0.23
CA CYS A 48 4.51 -8.63 -0.71
C CYS A 48 5.15 -7.71 -1.78
N GLY A 49 4.42 -6.74 -2.31
CA GLY A 49 4.97 -5.73 -3.22
C GLY A 49 6.08 -4.90 -2.59
N LYS A 50 5.90 -4.45 -1.35
CA LYS A 50 6.94 -3.75 -0.58
C LYS A 50 8.14 -4.65 -0.27
N LEU A 51 7.91 -5.96 -0.04
CA LEU A 51 9.01 -6.91 0.12
C LEU A 51 9.88 -6.99 -1.15
N LEU A 52 9.28 -6.97 -2.34
CA LEU A 52 10.04 -6.89 -3.59
C LEU A 52 10.91 -5.63 -3.64
N GLN A 53 10.39 -4.47 -3.22
CA GLN A 53 11.18 -3.25 -3.11
C GLN A 53 12.35 -3.42 -2.12
N LEU A 54 12.10 -4.01 -0.95
CA LEU A 54 13.13 -4.26 0.06
C LEU A 54 14.25 -5.16 -0.49
N LEU A 55 13.89 -6.25 -1.14
CA LEU A 55 14.86 -7.17 -1.73
C LEU A 55 15.68 -6.49 -2.83
N ALA A 56 15.05 -5.66 -3.66
CA ALA A 56 15.75 -4.87 -4.67
C ALA A 56 16.76 -3.89 -4.03
N VAL A 57 16.36 -3.20 -2.96
CA VAL A 57 17.26 -2.28 -2.23
C VAL A 57 18.41 -3.05 -1.57
N ALA A 58 18.14 -4.18 -0.93
CA ALA A 58 19.16 -5.01 -0.31
C ALA A 58 20.16 -5.59 -1.32
N ALA A 59 19.72 -5.86 -2.55
CA ALA A 59 20.57 -6.30 -3.66
C ALA A 59 21.37 -5.14 -4.34
N GLY A 60 21.27 -3.91 -3.82
CA GLY A 60 21.98 -2.74 -4.36
C GLY A 60 21.23 -1.94 -5.43
N ALA A 61 20.04 -2.38 -5.86
CA ALA A 61 19.22 -1.62 -6.81
C ALA A 61 18.69 -0.30 -6.23
N GLY A 62 18.79 -0.10 -4.91
CA GLY A 62 18.46 1.16 -4.24
C GLY A 62 19.30 2.33 -4.77
N LEU A 63 20.58 2.11 -5.06
CA LEU A 63 21.46 3.12 -5.64
C LEU A 63 20.97 3.58 -7.03
N VAL A 64 20.43 2.67 -7.84
CA VAL A 64 19.88 3.01 -9.16
C VAL A 64 18.62 3.86 -9.01
N LEU A 65 17.74 3.54 -8.05
CA LEU A 65 16.53 4.33 -7.76
C LEU A 65 16.86 5.73 -7.20
N GLU A 66 17.92 5.85 -6.41
CA GLU A 66 18.38 7.14 -5.89
C GLU A 66 19.04 8.01 -6.97
N GLN A 67 19.84 7.41 -7.84
CA GLN A 67 20.61 8.12 -8.86
C GLN A 67 19.82 8.34 -10.16
N SER A 68 18.84 7.47 -10.48
CA SER A 68 18.05 7.57 -11.70
C SER A 68 16.68 8.18 -11.46
N VAL A 69 16.55 9.47 -11.73
CA VAL A 69 15.25 10.18 -11.74
C VAL A 69 14.27 9.50 -12.68
N VAL A 70 14.75 9.02 -13.83
CA VAL A 70 13.91 8.36 -14.85
C VAL A 70 13.28 7.08 -14.33
N VAL A 71 14.05 6.21 -13.64
CA VAL A 71 13.55 4.95 -13.09
C VAL A 71 12.53 5.23 -11.98
N PHE A 72 12.84 6.17 -11.08
CA PHE A 72 11.90 6.56 -10.02
C PHE A 72 10.59 7.10 -10.60
N GLU A 73 10.66 8.02 -11.55
CA GLU A 73 9.49 8.60 -12.22
C GLU A 73 8.67 7.53 -12.96
N ALA A 74 9.31 6.60 -13.65
CA ALA A 74 8.62 5.51 -14.33
C ALA A 74 7.83 4.64 -13.35
N VAL A 75 8.44 4.19 -12.23
CA VAL A 75 7.76 3.40 -11.18
C VAL A 75 6.60 4.18 -10.58
N LYS A 76 6.80 5.44 -10.27
CA LYS A 76 5.77 6.35 -9.73
C LYS A 76 4.59 6.49 -10.69
N LEU A 77 4.85 6.77 -11.97
CA LEU A 77 3.80 6.95 -12.97
C LEU A 77 3.01 5.67 -13.25
N VAL A 78 3.67 4.51 -13.29
CA VAL A 78 2.99 3.21 -13.40
C VAL A 78 2.07 2.97 -12.22
N GLY A 79 2.52 3.23 -10.99
CA GLY A 79 1.69 3.11 -9.79
C GLY A 79 0.51 4.09 -9.80
N ALA A 80 0.75 5.34 -10.18
CA ALA A 80 -0.28 6.37 -10.31
C ALA A 80 -1.36 5.98 -11.34
N ALA A 81 -0.95 5.56 -12.53
CA ALA A 81 -1.85 5.09 -13.58
C ALA A 81 -2.68 3.88 -13.12
N TYR A 82 -2.05 2.96 -12.39
CA TYR A 82 -2.74 1.79 -11.85
C TYR A 82 -3.79 2.16 -10.79
N LEU A 83 -3.50 3.12 -9.89
CA LEU A 83 -4.48 3.64 -8.94
C LEU A 83 -5.66 4.32 -9.62
N VAL A 84 -5.41 5.11 -10.67
CA VAL A 84 -6.47 5.72 -11.49
C VAL A 84 -7.33 4.65 -12.16
N TYR A 85 -6.72 3.62 -12.74
CA TYR A 85 -7.43 2.48 -13.33
C TYR A 85 -8.33 1.77 -12.30
N LEU A 86 -7.81 1.43 -11.11
CA LEU A 86 -8.59 0.79 -10.05
C LEU A 86 -9.72 1.68 -9.54
N GLY A 87 -9.49 2.98 -9.43
CA GLY A 87 -10.49 3.96 -9.05
C GLY A 87 -11.61 4.07 -10.08
N ALA A 88 -11.28 4.17 -11.37
CA ALA A 88 -12.24 4.18 -12.46
C ALA A 88 -13.09 2.89 -12.52
N GLN A 89 -12.45 1.73 -12.31
CA GLN A 89 -13.13 0.44 -12.23
C GLN A 89 -14.11 0.41 -11.03
N SER A 90 -13.72 0.93 -9.87
CA SER A 90 -14.58 1.00 -8.67
C SER A 90 -15.83 1.86 -8.94
N ILE A 91 -15.67 3.01 -9.60
CA ILE A 91 -16.80 3.89 -9.98
C ILE A 91 -17.69 3.20 -11.01
N ARG A 92 -17.13 2.57 -12.02
CA ARG A 92 -17.89 1.91 -13.11
C ARG A 92 -18.77 0.78 -12.58
N HIS A 93 -18.27 -0.03 -11.65
CA HIS A 93 -18.97 -1.19 -11.11
C HIS A 93 -19.79 -0.90 -9.84
N ARG A 94 -19.86 0.35 -9.38
CA ARG A 94 -20.54 0.74 -8.11
C ARG A 94 -22.01 0.31 -8.04
N ARG A 95 -22.73 0.34 -9.17
CA ARG A 95 -24.15 -0.03 -9.21
C ARG A 95 -24.37 -1.55 -9.11
N GLN A 96 -23.42 -2.34 -9.60
CA GLN A 96 -23.45 -3.80 -9.52
C GLN A 96 -23.19 -4.29 -8.09
N LEU A 97 -22.46 -3.52 -7.27
CA LEU A 97 -22.24 -3.82 -5.85
C LEU A 97 -23.52 -3.86 -5.04
N GLY A 98 -24.51 -3.03 -5.37
CA GLY A 98 -25.83 -3.03 -4.72
C GLY A 98 -26.69 -4.26 -5.10
N ALA A 99 -26.52 -4.77 -6.31
CA ALA A 99 -27.29 -5.92 -6.81
C ALA A 99 -26.72 -7.27 -6.30
N VAL A 100 -25.40 -7.36 -6.10
CA VAL A 100 -24.69 -8.58 -5.68
C VAL A 100 -24.89 -8.88 -4.18
N LEU A 101 -25.29 -7.91 -3.37
CA LEU A 101 -25.51 -8.12 -1.92
C LEU A 101 -26.76 -8.93 -1.57
N GLY A 102 -27.67 -9.12 -2.54
CA GLY A 102 -28.81 -10.06 -2.40
C GLY A 102 -28.48 -11.49 -2.83
N SER A 103 -27.29 -11.74 -3.38
CA SER A 103 -26.82 -13.06 -3.79
C SER A 103 -25.74 -13.57 -2.83
N PRO A 104 -25.64 -14.89 -2.61
CA PRO A 104 -24.53 -15.47 -1.84
C PRO A 104 -23.20 -14.96 -2.39
N PRO A 105 -22.17 -14.75 -1.55
CA PRO A 105 -20.88 -14.26 -2.01
C PRO A 105 -20.35 -15.22 -3.08
N THR A 106 -20.50 -14.85 -4.34
CA THR A 106 -19.76 -15.49 -5.41
C THR A 106 -18.31 -15.32 -5.01
N HIS A 107 -17.57 -16.41 -4.91
CA HIS A 107 -16.14 -16.47 -4.63
C HIS A 107 -15.41 -15.66 -5.72
N LEU A 108 -15.43 -14.33 -5.56
CA LEU A 108 -14.61 -13.42 -6.35
C LEU A 108 -13.18 -13.80 -6.01
N ARG A 109 -12.45 -14.27 -7.01
CA ARG A 109 -11.08 -14.81 -6.96
C ARG A 109 -10.25 -14.10 -5.90
N GLU A 110 -10.10 -14.71 -4.72
CA GLU A 110 -9.35 -14.16 -3.57
C GLU A 110 -7.92 -13.77 -3.99
N GLY A 111 -7.32 -14.52 -4.94
CA GLY A 111 -6.02 -14.21 -5.49
C GLY A 111 -5.92 -12.88 -6.24
N ARG A 112 -7.03 -12.33 -6.74
CA ARG A 112 -7.00 -11.06 -7.48
C ARG A 112 -6.74 -9.86 -6.56
N ASP A 113 -7.33 -9.83 -5.36
CA ASP A 113 -7.12 -8.72 -4.43
C ASP A 113 -5.69 -8.72 -3.90
N VAL A 114 -5.09 -9.91 -3.69
CA VAL A 114 -3.67 -10.06 -3.34
C VAL A 114 -2.79 -9.55 -4.48
N TRP A 115 -3.04 -9.98 -5.73
CA TRP A 115 -2.24 -9.55 -6.89
C TRP A 115 -2.30 -8.05 -7.12
N GLU A 116 -3.51 -7.47 -7.08
CA GLU A 116 -3.69 -6.02 -7.17
C GLU A 116 -2.93 -5.29 -6.06
N GLY A 117 -2.91 -5.87 -4.84
CA GLY A 117 -2.10 -5.40 -3.73
C GLY A 117 -0.60 -5.44 -4.04
N VAL A 118 -0.09 -6.55 -4.59
CA VAL A 118 1.34 -6.67 -4.98
C VAL A 118 1.74 -5.53 -5.92
N VAL A 119 0.92 -5.25 -6.93
CA VAL A 119 1.22 -4.18 -7.89
C VAL A 119 1.23 -2.82 -7.20
N VAL A 120 0.23 -2.53 -6.34
CA VAL A 120 0.17 -1.27 -5.58
C VAL A 120 1.37 -1.12 -4.65
N GLY A 121 1.74 -2.17 -3.92
CA GLY A 121 2.88 -2.16 -3.00
C GLY A 121 4.22 -2.00 -3.73
N ALA A 122 4.43 -2.75 -4.82
CA ALA A 122 5.67 -2.69 -5.60
C ALA A 122 5.88 -1.33 -6.28
N SER A 123 4.79 -0.65 -6.67
CA SER A 123 4.83 0.68 -7.29
C SER A 123 4.59 1.83 -6.31
N ASN A 124 4.56 1.56 -5.00
CA ASN A 124 4.29 2.58 -4.00
C ASN A 124 5.50 3.50 -3.78
N PRO A 125 5.42 4.78 -4.19
CA PRO A 125 6.55 5.70 -4.06
C PRO A 125 6.91 6.01 -2.60
N LYS A 126 5.92 5.96 -1.67
CA LYS A 126 6.18 6.14 -0.24
C LYS A 126 7.05 5.02 0.31
N GLY A 127 6.76 3.75 -0.06
CA GLY A 127 7.57 2.60 0.33
C GLY A 127 8.99 2.71 -0.23
N ALA A 128 9.10 3.04 -1.52
CA ALA A 128 10.38 3.22 -2.18
C ALA A 128 11.23 4.30 -1.49
N LEU A 129 10.68 5.49 -1.21
CA LEU A 129 11.38 6.58 -0.52
C LEU A 129 11.83 6.18 0.89
N ILE A 130 11.00 5.46 1.65
CA ILE A 130 11.39 5.02 3.00
C ILE A 130 12.55 4.02 2.92
N MET A 131 12.51 3.09 1.97
CA MET A 131 13.54 2.06 1.85
C MET A 131 14.85 2.59 1.25
N THR A 132 14.80 3.58 0.35
CA THR A 132 16.01 4.13 -0.28
C THR A 132 16.60 5.31 0.49
N ALA A 133 15.79 6.22 1.00
CA ALA A 133 16.26 7.45 1.62
C ALA A 133 16.31 7.40 3.17
N LEU A 134 15.30 6.79 3.82
CA LEU A 134 15.25 6.78 5.28
C LEU A 134 16.01 5.60 5.88
N LEU A 135 15.80 4.38 5.39
CA LEU A 135 16.35 3.16 5.97
C LEU A 135 17.90 3.17 6.02
N PRO A 136 18.64 3.63 4.98
CA PRO A 136 20.10 3.68 5.03
C PRO A 136 20.66 4.56 6.15
N GLN A 137 19.92 5.58 6.60
CA GLN A 137 20.37 6.48 7.69
C GLN A 137 20.51 5.76 9.04
N PHE A 138 19.88 4.60 9.20
CA PHE A 138 19.94 3.78 10.42
C PHE A 138 20.91 2.59 10.29
N VAL A 139 21.47 2.37 9.12
CA VAL A 139 22.50 1.35 8.88
C VAL A 139 23.83 1.82 9.47
N ASP A 140 24.60 0.89 10.01
CA ASP A 140 25.95 1.11 10.54
C ASP A 140 26.98 0.36 9.70
N PRO A 141 27.61 1.03 8.72
CA PRO A 141 28.59 0.37 7.86
C PRO A 141 29.79 -0.22 8.64
N ALA A 142 30.18 0.41 9.76
CA ALA A 142 31.30 -0.06 10.58
C ALA A 142 31.00 -1.38 11.31
N ALA A 143 29.72 -1.67 11.55
CA ALA A 143 29.30 -2.94 12.14
C ALA A 143 29.27 -4.12 11.14
N GLY A 144 29.59 -3.88 9.87
CA GLY A 144 29.58 -4.89 8.81
C GLY A 144 28.19 -5.39 8.44
N ALA A 145 28.12 -6.39 7.56
CA ALA A 145 26.90 -7.07 7.15
C ALA A 145 25.72 -6.11 6.75
N VAL A 146 26.05 -5.05 5.99
CA VAL A 146 25.10 -3.98 5.60
C VAL A 146 23.79 -4.55 5.03
N GLY A 147 23.84 -5.54 4.15
CA GLY A 147 22.67 -6.18 3.57
C GLY A 147 21.74 -6.81 4.61
N LEU A 148 22.30 -7.46 5.65
CA LEU A 148 21.50 -8.01 6.74
C LEU A 148 20.86 -6.92 7.60
N GLN A 149 21.54 -5.79 7.81
CA GLN A 149 20.97 -4.64 8.51
C GLN A 149 19.80 -4.06 7.73
N VAL A 150 19.94 -3.90 6.40
CA VAL A 150 18.87 -3.46 5.51
C VAL A 150 17.67 -4.40 5.59
N LEU A 151 17.89 -5.70 5.51
CA LEU A 151 16.81 -6.70 5.60
C LEU A 151 16.13 -6.68 6.98
N ALA A 152 16.89 -6.52 8.07
CA ALA A 152 16.32 -6.46 9.42
C ALA A 152 15.46 -5.21 9.63
N LEU A 153 15.98 -4.04 9.28
CA LEU A 153 15.23 -2.77 9.35
C LEU A 153 14.02 -2.78 8.43
N GLY A 154 14.19 -3.22 7.19
CA GLY A 154 13.10 -3.37 6.23
C GLY A 154 12.05 -4.36 6.72
N GLY A 155 12.43 -5.47 7.33
CA GLY A 155 11.53 -6.43 7.95
C GLY A 155 10.68 -5.81 9.07
N ILE A 156 11.28 -4.98 9.92
CA ILE A 156 10.54 -4.20 10.94
C ILE A 156 9.53 -3.28 10.28
N PHE A 157 9.93 -2.55 9.24
CA PHE A 157 9.04 -1.66 8.51
C PHE A 157 7.88 -2.44 7.88
N LEU A 158 8.15 -3.57 7.24
CA LEU A 158 7.13 -4.45 6.65
C LEU A 158 6.15 -4.98 7.71
N ALA A 159 6.63 -5.41 8.86
CA ALA A 159 5.77 -5.88 9.95
C ALA A 159 4.85 -4.78 10.46
N LEU A 160 5.36 -3.57 10.65
CA LEU A 160 4.58 -2.41 11.09
C LEU A 160 3.55 -1.96 10.05
N THR A 161 3.93 -1.94 8.77
CA THR A 161 2.99 -1.59 7.69
C THR A 161 1.91 -2.64 7.54
N LEU A 162 2.24 -3.94 7.62
CA LEU A 162 1.25 -5.02 7.57
C LEU A 162 0.25 -4.90 8.73
N ALA A 163 0.74 -4.68 9.95
CA ALA A 163 -0.12 -4.51 11.12
C ALA A 163 -1.06 -3.31 10.96
N ALA A 164 -0.54 -2.17 10.50
CA ALA A 164 -1.33 -0.96 10.25
C ALA A 164 -2.36 -1.19 9.14
N ASP A 165 -1.97 -1.76 8.00
CA ASP A 165 -2.86 -2.04 6.86
C ASP A 165 -3.95 -3.06 7.24
N CYS A 166 -3.62 -4.08 8.04
CA CYS A 166 -4.61 -5.01 8.59
C CYS A 166 -5.60 -4.31 9.55
N ALA A 167 -5.12 -3.41 10.40
CA ALA A 167 -6.00 -2.63 11.28
C ALA A 167 -6.96 -1.75 10.47
N TRP A 168 -6.48 -1.07 9.42
CA TRP A 168 -7.30 -0.32 8.49
C TRP A 168 -8.31 -1.21 7.76
N ALA A 169 -7.90 -2.40 7.29
CA ALA A 169 -8.79 -3.37 6.63
C ALA A 169 -9.93 -3.82 7.55
N VAL A 170 -9.60 -4.14 8.81
CA VAL A 170 -10.60 -4.59 9.82
C VAL A 170 -11.56 -3.46 10.16
N GLY A 171 -11.05 -2.26 10.45
CA GLY A 171 -11.87 -1.10 10.76
C GLY A 171 -12.81 -0.71 9.61
N ALA A 172 -12.30 -0.66 8.39
CA ALA A 172 -13.10 -0.38 7.20
C ALA A 172 -14.13 -1.49 6.92
N GLY A 173 -13.75 -2.77 7.13
CA GLY A 173 -14.67 -3.89 7.00
C GLY A 173 -15.81 -3.86 8.02
N ALA A 174 -15.54 -3.44 9.24
CA ALA A 174 -16.57 -3.24 10.27
C ALA A 174 -17.51 -2.07 9.91
N ALA A 175 -16.95 -0.96 9.42
CA ALA A 175 -17.76 0.16 8.92
C ALA A 175 -18.68 -0.27 7.76
N ARG A 176 -18.16 -1.08 6.81
CA ARG A 176 -18.96 -1.67 5.73
C ARG A 176 -20.16 -2.43 6.23
N ALA A 177 -20.03 -3.24 7.28
CA ALA A 177 -21.12 -4.04 7.82
C ALA A 177 -22.31 -3.17 8.29
N ARG A 178 -22.06 -1.93 8.71
CA ARG A 178 -23.10 -0.95 9.05
C ARG A 178 -23.70 -0.27 7.80
N LEU A 179 -22.85 0.02 6.80
CA LEU A 179 -23.22 0.68 5.55
C LEU A 179 -23.96 -0.25 4.57
N SER A 180 -23.74 -1.57 4.65
CA SER A 180 -24.32 -2.58 3.73
C SER A 180 -25.85 -2.75 3.86
N ARG A 181 -26.48 -2.11 4.83
CA ARG A 181 -27.95 -2.11 5.01
C ARG A 181 -28.70 -1.28 3.95
N SER A 182 -27.97 -0.48 3.13
CA SER A 182 -28.56 0.35 2.09
C SER A 182 -27.75 0.23 0.78
N PRO A 183 -28.35 -0.26 -0.33
CA PRO A 183 -27.70 -0.32 -1.64
C PRO A 183 -27.19 1.05 -2.13
N ARG A 184 -27.92 2.13 -1.78
CA ARG A 184 -27.52 3.50 -2.11
C ARG A 184 -26.24 3.91 -1.39
N GLN A 185 -26.12 3.61 -0.08
CA GLN A 185 -24.92 3.90 0.70
C GLN A 185 -23.71 3.15 0.17
N LEU A 186 -23.89 1.87 -0.21
CA LEU A 186 -22.79 1.08 -0.75
C LEU A 186 -22.33 1.57 -2.12
N SER A 187 -23.27 1.98 -2.98
CA SER A 187 -22.93 2.63 -4.25
C SER A 187 -22.17 3.95 -4.03
N ALA A 188 -22.57 4.74 -3.04
CA ALA A 188 -21.89 5.98 -2.66
C ALA A 188 -20.47 5.70 -2.13
N VAL A 189 -20.29 4.65 -1.30
CA VAL A 189 -18.97 4.20 -0.83
C VAL A 189 -18.09 3.77 -2.00
N GLY A 190 -18.62 3.00 -2.96
CA GLY A 190 -17.89 2.60 -4.16
C GLY A 190 -17.44 3.81 -5.01
N ALA A 191 -18.30 4.82 -5.13
CA ALA A 191 -17.98 6.06 -5.82
C ALA A 191 -16.90 6.85 -5.06
N ALA A 192 -17.09 7.09 -3.76
CA ALA A 192 -16.14 7.82 -2.92
C ALA A 192 -14.76 7.15 -2.88
N SER A 193 -14.72 5.82 -2.71
CA SER A 193 -13.49 5.04 -2.76
C SER A 193 -12.78 5.15 -4.11
N GLY A 194 -13.54 5.05 -5.20
CA GLY A 194 -12.99 5.20 -6.55
C GLY A 194 -12.45 6.60 -6.81
N THR A 195 -13.18 7.64 -6.38
CA THR A 195 -12.72 9.04 -6.50
C THR A 195 -11.46 9.28 -5.67
N ALA A 196 -11.38 8.72 -4.45
CA ALA A 196 -10.19 8.81 -3.60
C ALA A 196 -8.96 8.15 -4.25
N LEU A 197 -9.14 6.98 -4.87
CA LEU A 197 -8.06 6.29 -5.60
C LEU A 197 -7.59 7.10 -6.82
N ILE A 198 -8.52 7.67 -7.60
CA ILE A 198 -8.18 8.54 -8.75
C ILE A 198 -7.44 9.78 -8.27
N GLY A 199 -7.99 10.49 -7.26
CA GLY A 199 -7.39 11.71 -6.71
C GLY A 199 -5.98 11.44 -6.19
N LEU A 200 -5.78 10.30 -5.51
CA LEU A 200 -4.48 9.90 -5.02
C LEU A 200 -3.52 9.54 -6.16
N GLY A 201 -3.98 8.81 -7.18
CA GLY A 201 -3.17 8.50 -8.36
C GLY A 201 -2.72 9.77 -9.07
N VAL A 202 -3.62 10.74 -9.26
CA VAL A 202 -3.27 12.05 -9.85
C VAL A 202 -2.29 12.80 -8.94
N ALA A 203 -2.53 12.87 -7.63
CA ALA A 203 -1.63 13.52 -6.67
C ALA A 203 -0.22 12.92 -6.72
N VAL A 204 -0.11 11.57 -6.77
CA VAL A 204 1.17 10.87 -6.91
C VAL A 204 1.83 11.20 -8.26
N ALA A 205 1.07 11.26 -9.35
CA ALA A 205 1.61 11.55 -10.69
C ALA A 205 2.21 12.97 -10.77
N VAL A 206 1.55 13.96 -10.14
CA VAL A 206 1.99 15.38 -10.19
C VAL A 206 2.97 15.75 -9.08
N SER A 207 3.12 14.93 -8.05
CA SER A 207 4.10 15.18 -6.99
C SER A 207 5.52 15.07 -7.57
N GLY A 208 6.23 16.21 -7.60
CA GLY A 208 7.65 16.25 -7.95
C GLY A 208 8.50 15.59 -6.87
N ARG A 209 9.71 15.17 -7.24
CA ARG A 209 10.78 14.86 -6.29
C ARG A 209 11.18 16.20 -5.69
N SER A 210 10.76 16.46 -4.44
CA SER A 210 11.26 17.64 -3.71
C SER A 210 12.77 17.46 -3.60
N GLY A 211 13.51 18.31 -4.31
CA GLY A 211 14.96 18.34 -4.29
C GLY A 211 15.53 18.63 -2.92
#